data_0c788750fe15595b69b0baa533c33931
#
_entry.id   0c788750fe15595b69b0baa533c33931
#
_cell.length_a   1.000
_cell.length_b   1.000
_cell.length_c   1.000
_cell.angle_alpha   90.00
_cell.angle_beta   90.00
_cell.angle_gamma   90.00
#
_symmetry.space_group_name_H-M   'P 1'
#
loop_
_entity.id
_entity.type
_entity.pdbx_description
1 polymer ?
#
loop_
_entity_poly.entity_id
_entity_poly.type
_entity_poly.pdbx_seq_one_letter_code
_entity_poly.pdbx_strand_id
1 'polypeptide(L)'
;MKKIILSVLMCCVAMIAAAQVERPKLVVGIVIDQMRWDYLYYYYDKYGEGGMKRLINEGFSCENQMINYLPTVTGVGHASLYTGAGPATHGIACNTFYKDGKFVYCCDDENEQTVGSKSKVGAMSPRNMMSTTIGDMLRQATNFKAKVYGVALKDRAAILPAGHSANGAYWYDKSIAGFVTSTYYMDKLPDYITKFNKQIGIKPGIDPKSIPAGVTTTFNLAETIMKAENLGNNGTTDMLCVSISSTDAISHTTGTWLSPGKENEEVFLTLDRDLKKFFEAL
;
A
#
# COMPACT_ATOMS: atom_id res chain seq x y z
N MET A 1 22.73 -53.26 9.98
CA MET A 1 21.45 -52.62 10.31
C MET A 1 21.60 -51.23 10.95
N LYS A 2 22.28 -51.03 12.11
CA LYS A 2 22.42 -49.70 12.75
C LYS A 2 23.03 -48.62 11.84
N LYS A 3 24.03 -48.93 11.02
CA LYS A 3 24.65 -47.97 10.08
C LYS A 3 23.68 -47.54 8.96
N ILE A 4 22.85 -48.46 8.46
CA ILE A 4 21.84 -48.16 7.43
C ILE A 4 20.73 -47.26 8.00
N ILE A 5 20.25 -47.54 9.22
CA ILE A 5 19.25 -46.71 9.92
C ILE A 5 19.79 -45.30 10.13
N LEU A 6 21.06 -45.17 10.55
CA LEU A 6 21.69 -43.85 10.77
C LEU A 6 21.83 -43.08 9.46
N SER A 7 22.20 -43.76 8.35
CA SER A 7 22.28 -43.10 7.03
C SER A 7 20.92 -42.66 6.53
N VAL A 8 19.86 -43.45 6.68
CA VAL A 8 18.50 -43.09 6.31
C VAL A 8 18.01 -41.92 7.16
N LEU A 9 18.26 -41.92 8.47
CA LEU A 9 17.89 -40.84 9.35
C LEU A 9 18.61 -39.52 8.97
N MET A 10 19.89 -39.60 8.62
CA MET A 10 20.69 -38.46 8.17
C MET A 10 20.21 -37.92 6.81
N CYS A 11 19.82 -38.79 5.87
CA CYS A 11 19.20 -38.39 4.61
C CYS A 11 17.82 -37.72 4.82
N CYS A 12 17.00 -38.26 5.72
CA CYS A 12 15.70 -37.66 6.04
C CYS A 12 15.88 -36.26 6.69
N VAL A 13 16.82 -36.09 7.60
CA VAL A 13 17.14 -34.79 8.21
C VAL A 13 17.68 -33.81 7.17
N ALA A 14 18.56 -34.27 6.26
CA ALA A 14 19.04 -33.42 5.16
C ALA A 14 17.94 -33.00 4.18
N MET A 15 16.98 -33.91 3.87
CA MET A 15 15.83 -33.56 3.02
C MET A 15 14.88 -32.59 3.68
N ILE A 16 14.67 -32.68 5.00
CA ILE A 16 13.84 -31.72 5.75
C ILE A 16 14.51 -30.34 5.78
N ALA A 17 15.84 -30.30 5.95
CA ALA A 17 16.59 -29.04 5.90
C ALA A 17 16.59 -28.40 4.50
N ALA A 18 16.62 -29.20 3.42
CA ALA A 18 16.55 -28.72 2.04
C ALA A 18 15.15 -28.27 1.60
N ALA A 19 14.11 -28.70 2.30
CA ALA A 19 12.71 -28.34 2.00
C ALA A 19 12.25 -27.03 2.68
N GLN A 20 13.13 -26.34 3.38
CA GLN A 20 12.76 -25.05 4.01
C GLN A 20 12.71 -23.97 2.94
N VAL A 21 11.50 -23.68 2.44
CA VAL A 21 11.27 -22.56 1.52
C VAL A 21 11.75 -21.28 2.20
N GLU A 22 12.67 -20.59 1.54
CA GLU A 22 13.17 -19.31 2.03
C GLU A 22 12.02 -18.31 2.11
N ARG A 23 11.76 -17.80 3.29
CA ARG A 23 10.69 -16.82 3.50
C ARG A 23 11.12 -15.46 2.97
N PRO A 24 10.25 -14.72 2.31
CA PRO A 24 10.58 -13.36 1.91
C PRO A 24 10.90 -12.51 3.15
N LYS A 25 11.92 -11.69 3.07
CA LYS A 25 12.29 -10.76 4.14
C LYS A 25 11.32 -9.59 4.23
N LEU A 26 10.88 -9.12 3.07
CA LEU A 26 9.92 -8.02 2.91
C LEU A 26 8.91 -8.36 1.83
N VAL A 27 7.63 -8.12 2.11
CA VAL A 27 6.54 -8.14 1.12
C VAL A 27 6.11 -6.70 0.86
N VAL A 28 6.17 -6.27 -0.40
CA VAL A 28 5.71 -4.95 -0.81
C VAL A 28 4.45 -5.11 -1.65
N GLY A 29 3.33 -4.59 -1.15
CA GLY A 29 2.09 -4.52 -1.90
C GLY A 29 1.97 -3.14 -2.55
N ILE A 30 1.95 -3.06 -3.87
CA ILE A 30 1.77 -1.81 -4.61
C ILE A 30 0.41 -1.81 -5.29
N VAL A 31 -0.45 -0.86 -4.94
CA VAL A 31 -1.75 -0.64 -5.58
C VAL A 31 -1.68 0.62 -6.42
N ILE A 32 -2.04 0.50 -7.68
CA ILE A 32 -2.15 1.63 -8.61
C ILE A 32 -3.63 1.92 -8.80
N ASP A 33 -4.12 2.96 -8.12
CA ASP A 33 -5.55 3.31 -8.07
C ASP A 33 -6.06 3.71 -9.46
N GLN A 34 -7.22 3.16 -9.86
CA GLN A 34 -7.86 3.36 -11.16
C GLN A 34 -6.99 2.95 -12.39
N MET A 35 -6.02 2.05 -12.21
CA MET A 35 -5.27 1.54 -13.35
C MET A 35 -6.10 0.55 -14.14
N ARG A 36 -6.33 0.83 -15.42
CA ARG A 36 -6.93 -0.13 -16.36
C ARG A 36 -5.87 -1.16 -16.78
N TRP A 37 -6.30 -2.41 -16.95
CA TRP A 37 -5.43 -3.50 -17.39
C TRP A 37 -4.74 -3.20 -18.75
N ASP A 38 -5.48 -2.61 -19.68
CA ASP A 38 -4.97 -2.28 -21.00
C ASP A 38 -3.86 -1.22 -21.00
N TYR A 39 -3.71 -0.41 -19.94
CA TYR A 39 -2.61 0.56 -19.84
C TYR A 39 -1.24 -0.10 -19.75
N LEU A 40 -1.15 -1.35 -19.30
CA LEU A 40 0.08 -2.13 -19.34
C LEU A 40 0.63 -2.27 -20.76
N TYR A 41 -0.26 -2.44 -21.73
CA TYR A 41 0.08 -2.63 -23.15
C TYR A 41 -0.02 -1.35 -23.98
N TYR A 42 -0.96 -0.47 -23.63
CA TYR A 42 -1.16 0.80 -24.34
C TYR A 42 0.07 1.71 -24.28
N TYR A 43 0.76 1.72 -23.14
CA TYR A 43 1.99 2.50 -22.95
C TYR A 43 3.26 1.66 -23.06
N TYR A 44 3.18 0.39 -23.46
CA TYR A 44 4.29 -0.55 -23.39
C TYR A 44 5.56 -0.03 -24.07
N ASP A 45 5.46 0.52 -25.31
CA ASP A 45 6.61 1.02 -26.06
C ASP A 45 7.25 2.26 -25.41
N LYS A 46 6.54 2.93 -24.50
CA LYS A 46 7.00 4.13 -23.81
C LYS A 46 7.59 3.85 -22.45
N TYR A 47 7.30 2.67 -21.88
CA TYR A 47 7.87 2.25 -20.60
C TYR A 47 9.36 1.90 -20.71
N GLY A 48 10.11 2.21 -19.65
CA GLY A 48 11.50 1.77 -19.50
C GLY A 48 11.61 0.30 -19.07
N GLU A 49 12.79 -0.30 -19.20
CA GLU A 49 12.99 -1.73 -18.92
C GLU A 49 12.91 -2.10 -17.43
N GLY A 50 13.14 -1.15 -16.52
CA GLY A 50 13.26 -1.46 -15.08
C GLY A 50 11.98 -1.27 -14.25
N GLY A 51 10.91 -0.71 -14.83
CA GLY A 51 9.64 -0.42 -14.17
C GLY A 51 8.55 -1.42 -14.55
N MET A 52 7.52 -0.95 -15.27
CA MET A 52 6.38 -1.77 -15.69
C MET A 52 6.79 -2.94 -16.57
N LYS A 53 7.70 -2.74 -17.53
CA LYS A 53 8.19 -3.84 -18.36
C LYS A 53 8.84 -4.95 -17.56
N ARG A 54 9.60 -4.61 -16.52
CA ARG A 54 10.18 -5.61 -15.62
C ARG A 54 9.11 -6.47 -14.97
N LEU A 55 8.03 -5.84 -14.45
CA LEU A 55 6.91 -6.59 -13.86
C LEU A 55 6.20 -7.50 -14.88
N ILE A 56 6.00 -7.01 -16.11
CA ILE A 56 5.32 -7.76 -17.19
C ILE A 56 6.20 -8.94 -17.64
N ASN A 57 7.50 -8.72 -17.84
CA ASN A 57 8.39 -9.69 -18.47
C ASN A 57 9.02 -10.69 -17.49
N GLU A 58 9.25 -10.29 -16.24
CA GLU A 58 9.92 -11.11 -15.21
C GLU A 58 8.95 -11.59 -14.12
N GLY A 59 7.75 -10.98 -14.02
CA GLY A 59 6.75 -11.29 -13.03
C GLY A 59 5.76 -12.37 -13.48
N PHE A 60 4.78 -12.62 -12.61
CA PHE A 60 3.61 -13.45 -12.91
C PHE A 60 2.38 -12.57 -13.08
N SER A 61 1.70 -12.68 -14.22
CA SER A 61 0.48 -11.91 -14.53
C SER A 61 -0.77 -12.75 -14.35
N CYS A 62 -1.76 -12.23 -13.61
CA CYS A 62 -3.08 -12.81 -13.47
C CYS A 62 -4.01 -12.22 -14.55
N GLU A 63 -4.00 -12.77 -15.76
CA GLU A 63 -4.69 -12.22 -16.93
C GLU A 63 -6.23 -12.17 -16.81
N ASN A 64 -6.83 -13.07 -16.00
CA ASN A 64 -8.28 -13.22 -15.86
C ASN A 64 -8.78 -12.91 -14.45
N GLN A 65 -8.12 -12.02 -13.73
CA GLN A 65 -8.59 -11.60 -12.43
C GLN A 65 -9.81 -10.68 -12.55
N MET A 66 -10.97 -11.17 -12.14
CA MET A 66 -12.23 -10.43 -12.20
C MET A 66 -12.69 -10.01 -10.80
N ILE A 67 -13.09 -8.73 -10.68
CA ILE A 67 -13.73 -8.22 -9.47
C ILE A 67 -15.21 -8.61 -9.49
N ASN A 68 -15.68 -9.26 -8.43
CA ASN A 68 -17.03 -9.84 -8.32
C ASN A 68 -17.97 -9.01 -7.44
N TYR A 69 -17.68 -7.73 -7.22
CA TYR A 69 -18.49 -6.83 -6.39
C TYR A 69 -18.58 -5.43 -7.00
N LEU A 70 -19.54 -4.65 -6.55
CA LEU A 70 -19.78 -3.23 -6.85
C LEU A 70 -20.12 -2.48 -5.55
N PRO A 71 -19.76 -1.16 -5.47
CA PRO A 71 -18.97 -0.37 -6.39
C PRO A 71 -17.46 -0.65 -6.22
N THR A 72 -16.69 -0.49 -7.30
CA THR A 72 -15.23 -0.69 -7.30
C THR A 72 -14.47 0.61 -6.99
N VAL A 73 -14.86 1.29 -5.90
CA VAL A 73 -14.21 2.54 -5.46
C VAL A 73 -13.00 2.25 -4.57
N THR A 74 -12.15 3.26 -4.35
CA THR A 74 -10.86 3.13 -3.64
C THR A 74 -10.95 2.33 -2.34
N GLY A 75 -11.86 2.72 -1.42
CA GLY A 75 -11.95 2.07 -0.10
C GLY A 75 -12.29 0.58 -0.20
N VAL A 76 -13.29 0.26 -1.02
CA VAL A 76 -13.74 -1.12 -1.25
C VAL A 76 -12.62 -1.98 -1.87
N GLY A 77 -11.99 -1.45 -2.93
CA GLY A 77 -10.92 -2.17 -3.64
C GLY A 77 -9.72 -2.46 -2.75
N HIS A 78 -9.25 -1.46 -2.00
CA HIS A 78 -8.13 -1.63 -1.09
C HIS A 78 -8.44 -2.61 0.06
N ALA A 79 -9.62 -2.49 0.67
CA ALA A 79 -10.06 -3.44 1.70
C ALA A 79 -10.14 -4.86 1.14
N SER A 80 -10.79 -5.06 -0.02
CA SER A 80 -10.95 -6.37 -0.63
C SER A 80 -9.62 -7.04 -0.98
N LEU A 81 -8.68 -6.26 -1.54
CA LEU A 81 -7.37 -6.78 -1.95
C LEU A 81 -6.57 -7.31 -0.74
N TYR A 82 -6.56 -6.55 0.35
CA TYR A 82 -5.73 -6.89 1.51
C TYR A 82 -6.41 -7.81 2.53
N THR A 83 -7.75 -7.93 2.51
CA THR A 83 -8.48 -8.90 3.33
C THR A 83 -8.71 -10.23 2.62
N GLY A 84 -8.61 -10.25 1.26
CA GLY A 84 -9.02 -11.41 0.45
C GLY A 84 -10.52 -11.67 0.47
N ALA A 85 -11.33 -10.69 0.90
CA ALA A 85 -12.77 -10.83 1.10
C ALA A 85 -13.54 -9.74 0.33
N GLY A 86 -14.81 -9.98 0.04
CA GLY A 86 -15.69 -8.97 -0.55
C GLY A 86 -16.33 -8.03 0.48
N PRO A 87 -17.02 -6.95 0.01
CA PRO A 87 -17.65 -5.93 0.86
C PRO A 87 -18.60 -6.47 1.92
N ALA A 88 -19.35 -7.52 1.59
CA ALA A 88 -20.27 -8.17 2.52
C ALA A 88 -19.57 -8.78 3.75
N THR A 89 -18.28 -9.12 3.62
CA THR A 89 -17.49 -9.73 4.69
C THR A 89 -16.64 -8.70 5.43
N HIS A 90 -15.93 -7.83 4.70
CA HIS A 90 -15.09 -6.83 5.35
C HIS A 90 -15.82 -5.54 5.76
N GLY A 91 -17.10 -5.38 5.40
CA GLY A 91 -17.94 -4.28 5.87
C GLY A 91 -17.72 -2.92 5.20
N ILE A 92 -16.71 -2.75 4.37
CA ILE A 92 -16.46 -1.50 3.63
C ILE A 92 -17.25 -1.54 2.33
N ALA A 93 -18.47 -1.00 2.35
CA ALA A 93 -19.40 -1.07 1.23
C ALA A 93 -19.18 0.01 0.16
N CYS A 94 -18.56 1.15 0.54
CA CYS A 94 -18.22 2.26 -0.35
C CYS A 94 -17.17 3.15 0.34
N ASN A 95 -16.69 4.22 -0.33
CA ASN A 95 -15.91 5.25 0.35
C ASN A 95 -16.73 5.95 1.46
N THR A 96 -18.02 6.16 1.20
CA THR A 96 -19.01 6.64 2.17
C THR A 96 -20.25 5.78 2.04
N PHE A 97 -20.74 5.22 3.11
CA PHE A 97 -21.88 4.30 3.11
C PHE A 97 -22.78 4.55 4.33
N TYR A 98 -23.99 3.98 4.28
CA TYR A 98 -24.95 4.12 5.35
C TYR A 98 -24.74 3.01 6.38
N LYS A 99 -24.51 3.40 7.63
CA LYS A 99 -24.30 2.49 8.77
C LYS A 99 -25.02 3.04 10.00
N ASP A 100 -25.82 2.21 10.66
CA ASP A 100 -26.51 2.54 11.91
C ASP A 100 -27.29 3.88 11.86
N GLY A 101 -27.98 4.13 10.75
CA GLY A 101 -28.79 5.34 10.57
C GLY A 101 -28.01 6.60 10.16
N LYS A 102 -26.74 6.50 9.83
CA LYS A 102 -25.86 7.63 9.47
C LYS A 102 -25.02 7.33 8.22
N PHE A 103 -24.67 8.38 7.48
CA PHE A 103 -23.59 8.29 6.49
C PHE A 103 -22.25 8.32 7.21
N VAL A 104 -21.43 7.29 6.96
CA VAL A 104 -20.12 7.11 7.55
C VAL A 104 -19.08 7.01 6.44
N TYR A 105 -18.03 7.80 6.53
CA TYR A 105 -16.87 7.62 5.68
C TYR A 105 -16.09 6.37 6.13
N CYS A 106 -15.55 5.61 5.20
CA CYS A 106 -15.01 4.27 5.48
C CYS A 106 -13.91 4.20 6.56
N CYS A 107 -13.20 5.28 6.80
CA CYS A 107 -12.15 5.37 7.82
C CYS A 107 -12.45 6.37 8.93
N ASP A 108 -13.60 7.08 8.92
CA ASP A 108 -13.95 8.03 10.00
C ASP A 108 -13.91 7.35 11.37
N ASP A 109 -13.25 8.03 12.32
CA ASP A 109 -13.21 7.64 13.71
C ASP A 109 -13.13 8.88 14.61
N GLU A 110 -14.27 9.23 15.24
CA GLU A 110 -14.38 10.40 16.11
C GLU A 110 -13.57 10.29 17.41
N ASN A 111 -13.13 9.08 17.76
CA ASN A 111 -12.29 8.85 18.93
C ASN A 111 -10.82 9.16 18.67
N GLU A 112 -10.44 9.38 17.41
CA GLU A 112 -9.05 9.58 17.02
C GLU A 112 -8.80 11.05 16.63
N GLN A 113 -7.54 11.44 16.71
CA GLN A 113 -7.09 12.78 16.36
C GLN A 113 -5.94 12.72 15.36
N THR A 114 -5.73 13.83 14.65
CA THR A 114 -4.59 13.96 13.74
C THR A 114 -3.29 14.09 14.50
N VAL A 115 -2.32 13.27 14.14
CA VAL A 115 -0.94 13.37 14.60
C VAL A 115 -0.08 13.95 13.48
N GLY A 116 0.51 15.12 13.72
CA GLY A 116 1.37 15.82 12.77
C GLY A 116 0.80 17.14 12.24
N SER A 117 -0.49 17.40 12.40
CA SER A 117 -1.10 18.70 12.07
C SER A 117 -2.26 19.05 13.02
N LYS A 118 -2.81 20.26 12.85
CA LYS A 118 -4.01 20.71 13.59
C LYS A 118 -5.30 20.48 12.80
N SER A 119 -5.23 19.86 11.64
CA SER A 119 -6.40 19.54 10.81
C SER A 119 -7.19 18.34 11.38
N LYS A 120 -8.35 18.04 10.82
CA LYS A 120 -9.15 16.87 11.20
C LYS A 120 -8.91 15.64 10.28
N VAL A 121 -7.96 15.73 9.34
CA VAL A 121 -7.71 14.66 8.35
C VAL A 121 -7.16 13.36 8.96
N GLY A 122 -6.80 13.37 10.24
CA GLY A 122 -6.32 12.21 10.97
C GLY A 122 -7.31 11.66 11.99
N ALA A 123 -8.55 12.15 12.03
CA ALA A 123 -9.64 11.52 12.79
C ALA A 123 -10.11 10.24 12.06
N MET A 124 -9.21 9.28 11.90
CA MET A 124 -9.32 8.13 11.01
C MET A 124 -8.72 6.87 11.64
N SER A 125 -9.35 5.72 11.37
CA SER A 125 -8.83 4.40 11.75
C SER A 125 -9.37 3.30 10.82
N PRO A 126 -8.89 2.05 10.92
CA PRO A 126 -9.46 0.91 10.19
C PRO A 126 -10.70 0.29 10.89
N ARG A 127 -11.21 0.84 12.00
CA ARG A 127 -12.24 0.19 12.84
C ARG A 127 -13.55 -0.11 12.13
N ASN A 128 -13.87 0.59 11.03
CA ASN A 128 -15.04 0.26 10.23
C ASN A 128 -14.87 -1.01 9.39
N MET A 129 -13.64 -1.48 9.19
CA MET A 129 -13.36 -2.73 8.51
C MET A 129 -13.52 -3.90 9.48
N MET A 130 -14.35 -4.89 9.13
CA MET A 130 -14.73 -6.00 10.01
C MET A 130 -13.84 -7.24 9.85
N SER A 131 -12.96 -7.24 8.85
CA SER A 131 -12.03 -8.35 8.58
C SER A 131 -10.60 -7.94 8.83
N THR A 132 -9.77 -8.91 9.23
CA THR A 132 -8.32 -8.76 9.30
C THR A 132 -7.70 -8.71 7.91
N THR A 133 -6.61 -7.97 7.76
CA THR A 133 -5.79 -7.96 6.54
C THR A 133 -4.73 -9.06 6.56
N ILE A 134 -4.10 -9.31 5.42
CA ILE A 134 -2.91 -10.17 5.37
C ILE A 134 -1.78 -9.63 6.26
N GLY A 135 -1.66 -8.31 6.42
CA GLY A 135 -0.72 -7.66 7.33
C GLY A 135 -1.04 -7.96 8.79
N ASP A 136 -2.34 -7.92 9.18
CA ASP A 136 -2.77 -8.32 10.52
C ASP A 136 -2.43 -9.78 10.82
N MET A 137 -2.71 -10.67 9.86
CA MET A 137 -2.41 -12.09 9.99
C MET A 137 -0.91 -12.35 10.08
N LEU A 138 -0.09 -11.61 9.32
CA LEU A 138 1.36 -11.70 9.39
C LEU A 138 1.87 -11.29 10.78
N ARG A 139 1.36 -10.21 11.34
CA ARG A 139 1.70 -9.77 12.70
C ARG A 139 1.32 -10.80 13.75
N GLN A 140 0.12 -11.36 13.67
CA GLN A 140 -0.32 -12.43 14.59
C GLN A 140 0.56 -13.67 14.45
N ALA A 141 0.82 -14.15 13.24
CA ALA A 141 1.63 -15.33 12.98
C ALA A 141 3.09 -15.18 13.44
N THR A 142 3.58 -13.95 13.55
CA THR A 142 4.94 -13.65 14.02
C THR A 142 4.99 -13.18 15.48
N ASN A 143 3.89 -13.35 16.22
CA ASN A 143 3.75 -12.82 17.58
C ASN A 143 4.09 -11.32 17.66
N PHE A 144 3.56 -10.53 16.72
CA PHE A 144 3.72 -9.08 16.56
C PHE A 144 5.16 -8.61 16.34
N LYS A 145 6.06 -9.48 15.92
CA LYS A 145 7.44 -9.10 15.55
C LYS A 145 7.53 -8.48 14.16
N ALA A 146 6.69 -8.95 13.22
CA ALA A 146 6.61 -8.37 11.89
C ALA A 146 6.19 -6.89 11.96
N LYS A 147 6.79 -6.07 11.12
CA LYS A 147 6.41 -4.67 10.93
C LYS A 147 5.50 -4.54 9.71
N VAL A 148 4.42 -3.78 9.85
CA VAL A 148 3.47 -3.49 8.77
C VAL A 148 3.24 -1.98 8.71
N TYR A 149 3.43 -1.39 7.52
CA TYR A 149 3.21 0.03 7.27
C TYR A 149 2.35 0.26 6.03
N GLY A 150 1.51 1.32 6.08
CA GLY A 150 0.72 1.77 4.94
C GLY A 150 1.09 3.18 4.51
N VAL A 151 1.20 3.43 3.21
CA VAL A 151 1.58 4.72 2.62
C VAL A 151 0.70 5.03 1.42
N ALA A 152 0.04 6.18 1.44
CA ALA A 152 -0.71 6.71 0.30
C ALA A 152 -0.94 8.22 0.45
N LEU A 153 -1.38 8.87 -0.61
CA LEU A 153 -1.89 10.25 -0.52
C LEU A 153 -3.32 10.31 0.02
N LYS A 154 -4.11 9.25 -0.18
CA LYS A 154 -5.46 9.09 0.38
C LYS A 154 -5.40 8.30 1.69
N ASP A 155 -6.10 8.78 2.72
CA ASP A 155 -6.22 8.11 4.02
C ASP A 155 -6.64 6.64 3.92
N ARG A 156 -7.80 6.35 3.30
CA ARG A 156 -8.34 5.00 3.12
C ARG A 156 -7.40 4.05 2.36
N ALA A 157 -6.61 4.60 1.46
CA ALA A 157 -5.65 3.82 0.67
C ALA A 157 -4.36 3.49 1.45
N ALA A 158 -4.08 4.20 2.53
CA ALA A 158 -3.02 3.87 3.48
C ALA A 158 -3.53 2.98 4.62
N ILE A 159 -4.69 3.33 5.19
CA ILE A 159 -5.25 2.73 6.41
C ILE A 159 -5.78 1.31 6.16
N LEU A 160 -6.63 1.12 5.13
CA LEU A 160 -7.29 -0.17 4.90
C LEU A 160 -6.30 -1.29 4.52
N PRO A 161 -5.27 -1.06 3.66
CA PRO A 161 -4.21 -2.02 3.45
C PRO A 161 -3.38 -2.36 4.68
N ALA A 162 -3.04 -1.35 5.48
CA ALA A 162 -2.26 -1.53 6.70
C ALA A 162 -2.99 -2.40 7.74
N GLY A 163 -4.31 -2.26 7.83
CA GLY A 163 -5.14 -3.06 8.74
C GLY A 163 -5.15 -2.55 10.17
N HIS A 164 -5.63 -3.43 11.05
CA HIS A 164 -5.91 -3.08 12.46
C HIS A 164 -4.67 -3.06 13.34
N SER A 165 -3.68 -3.87 13.03
CA SER A 165 -2.50 -4.07 13.89
C SER A 165 -1.22 -3.47 13.33
N ALA A 166 -1.31 -2.63 12.28
CA ALA A 166 -0.14 -2.02 11.66
C ALA A 166 0.68 -1.16 12.64
N ASN A 167 1.99 -1.05 12.38
CA ASN A 167 2.89 -0.17 13.11
C ASN A 167 2.64 1.30 12.78
N GLY A 168 2.08 1.60 11.58
CA GLY A 168 1.71 2.92 11.16
C GLY A 168 1.06 2.95 9.78
N ALA A 169 0.23 3.95 9.55
CA ALA A 169 -0.26 4.32 8.25
C ALA A 169 -0.13 5.82 8.09
N TYR A 170 0.34 6.28 6.93
CA TYR A 170 0.61 7.68 6.65
C TYR A 170 -0.11 8.14 5.39
N TRP A 171 -0.78 9.29 5.48
CA TRP A 171 -1.48 9.91 4.37
C TRP A 171 -1.27 11.43 4.36
N TYR A 172 -1.58 12.06 3.22
CA TYR A 172 -1.20 13.43 2.98
C TYR A 172 -2.25 14.44 3.50
N ASP A 173 -1.75 15.43 4.24
CA ASP A 173 -2.52 16.62 4.61
C ASP A 173 -2.05 17.83 3.79
N LYS A 174 -2.91 18.28 2.88
CA LYS A 174 -2.61 19.43 2.01
C LYS A 174 -2.44 20.75 2.77
N SER A 175 -3.01 20.87 3.98
CA SER A 175 -2.94 22.09 4.78
C SER A 175 -1.54 22.40 5.27
N ILE A 176 -0.73 21.35 5.48
CA ILE A 176 0.66 21.44 5.91
C ILE A 176 1.67 21.01 4.84
N ALA A 177 1.17 20.59 3.67
CA ALA A 177 1.97 19.94 2.62
C ALA A 177 2.84 18.80 3.16
N GLY A 178 2.26 17.91 3.96
CA GLY A 178 3.00 16.85 4.63
C GLY A 178 2.16 15.63 4.95
N PHE A 179 2.83 14.53 5.29
CA PHE A 179 2.17 13.32 5.75
C PHE A 179 1.86 13.38 7.23
N VAL A 180 0.70 12.86 7.57
CA VAL A 180 0.18 12.74 8.92
C VAL A 180 -0.24 11.31 9.21
N THR A 181 -0.61 11.04 10.44
CA THR A 181 -1.24 9.81 10.88
C THR A 181 -2.36 10.11 11.89
N SER A 182 -2.86 9.13 12.58
CA SER A 182 -3.82 9.29 13.66
C SER A 182 -3.30 8.76 14.98
N THR A 183 -3.96 9.18 16.08
CA THR A 183 -3.73 8.64 17.42
C THR A 183 -4.01 7.15 17.53
N TYR A 184 -4.73 6.56 16.56
CA TYR A 184 -4.90 5.11 16.44
C TYR A 184 -3.56 4.36 16.34
N TYR A 185 -2.60 4.94 15.61
CA TYR A 185 -1.31 4.29 15.36
C TYR A 185 -0.22 4.77 16.33
N MET A 186 -0.20 6.05 16.68
CA MET A 186 0.85 6.63 17.50
C MET A 186 0.48 8.02 18.05
N ASP A 187 1.11 8.41 19.15
CA ASP A 187 0.87 9.72 19.79
C ASP A 187 1.71 10.86 19.17
N LYS A 188 2.78 10.53 18.47
CA LYS A 188 3.71 11.50 17.88
C LYS A 188 4.26 10.97 16.56
N LEU A 189 4.37 11.84 15.53
CA LEU A 189 5.07 11.50 14.30
C LEU A 189 6.53 11.16 14.58
N PRO A 190 7.07 10.07 13.99
CA PRO A 190 8.48 9.77 14.02
C PRO A 190 9.31 10.93 13.43
N ASP A 191 10.52 11.11 13.93
CA ASP A 191 11.39 12.20 13.50
C ASP A 191 11.73 12.11 12.00
N TYR A 192 11.83 10.90 11.45
CA TYR A 192 12.09 10.70 10.02
C TYR A 192 10.90 11.15 9.15
N ILE A 193 9.65 11.00 9.59
CA ILE A 193 8.47 11.55 8.90
C ILE A 193 8.46 13.08 9.00
N THR A 194 8.73 13.63 10.18
CA THR A 194 8.81 15.07 10.38
C THR A 194 9.90 15.70 9.50
N LYS A 195 11.04 15.02 9.36
CA LYS A 195 12.14 15.44 8.49
C LYS A 195 11.75 15.34 7.01
N PHE A 196 11.11 14.23 6.62
CA PHE A 196 10.61 14.02 5.26
C PHE A 196 9.64 15.13 4.85
N ASN A 197 8.67 15.47 5.71
CA ASN A 197 7.69 16.52 5.45
C ASN A 197 8.32 17.87 5.11
N LYS A 198 9.46 18.21 5.74
CA LYS A 198 10.20 19.45 5.44
C LYS A 198 10.89 19.45 4.08
N GLN A 199 11.01 18.27 3.43
CA GLN A 199 11.77 18.08 2.18
C GLN A 199 10.87 17.80 0.97
N ILE A 200 9.56 17.67 1.14
CA ILE A 200 8.62 17.31 0.07
C ILE A 200 8.64 18.30 -1.13
N GLY A 201 8.89 19.59 -0.87
CA GLY A 201 8.96 20.61 -1.92
C GLY A 201 7.61 21.01 -2.54
N ILE A 202 6.50 20.41 -2.11
CA ILE A 202 5.14 20.77 -2.51
C ILE A 202 4.64 21.87 -1.59
N LYS A 203 4.06 22.95 -2.17
CA LYS A 203 3.55 24.07 -1.37
C LYS A 203 2.24 23.70 -0.67
N PRO A 204 1.98 24.21 0.55
CA PRO A 204 0.69 24.08 1.21
C PRO A 204 -0.47 24.53 0.30
N GLY A 205 -1.57 23.80 0.37
CA GLY A 205 -2.76 24.05 -0.48
C GLY A 205 -2.74 23.32 -1.82
N ILE A 206 -1.59 22.87 -2.30
CA ILE A 206 -1.51 22.02 -3.50
C ILE A 206 -1.82 20.57 -3.11
N ASP A 207 -2.72 19.95 -3.87
CA ASP A 207 -3.02 18.53 -3.70
C ASP A 207 -2.13 17.69 -4.62
N PRO A 208 -1.13 16.95 -4.09
CA PRO A 208 -0.21 16.15 -4.88
C PRO A 208 -0.91 15.03 -5.66
N LYS A 209 -2.11 14.64 -5.29
CA LYS A 209 -2.88 13.65 -6.07
C LYS A 209 -3.16 14.13 -7.49
N SER A 210 -3.28 15.44 -7.70
CA SER A 210 -3.62 16.03 -9.00
C SER A 210 -2.42 16.33 -9.90
N ILE A 211 -1.23 15.88 -9.50
CA ILE A 211 0.01 16.07 -10.26
C ILE A 211 0.89 14.81 -10.23
N PRO A 212 1.69 14.54 -11.28
CA PRO A 212 2.57 13.37 -11.32
C PRO A 212 3.57 13.29 -10.16
N ALA A 213 3.99 14.43 -9.60
CA ALA A 213 4.87 14.50 -8.43
C ALA A 213 4.32 13.77 -7.20
N GLY A 214 3.01 13.53 -7.12
CA GLY A 214 2.40 12.72 -6.06
C GLY A 214 2.85 11.26 -6.10
N VAL A 215 3.12 10.71 -7.28
CA VAL A 215 3.70 9.36 -7.43
C VAL A 215 5.08 9.33 -6.78
N THR A 216 5.95 10.25 -7.19
CA THR A 216 7.32 10.36 -6.67
C THR A 216 7.33 10.55 -5.16
N THR A 217 6.46 11.43 -4.64
CA THR A 217 6.36 11.70 -3.20
C THR A 217 5.95 10.46 -2.41
N THR A 218 5.02 9.65 -2.95
CA THR A 218 4.56 8.42 -2.31
C THR A 218 5.70 7.38 -2.23
N PHE A 219 6.42 7.13 -3.32
CA PHE A 219 7.55 6.19 -3.31
C PHE A 219 8.70 6.67 -2.43
N ASN A 220 9.03 7.96 -2.45
CA ASN A 220 10.09 8.53 -1.60
C ASN A 220 9.76 8.34 -0.11
N LEU A 221 8.48 8.48 0.29
CA LEU A 221 8.09 8.20 1.66
C LEU A 221 8.17 6.71 1.97
N ALA A 222 7.71 5.84 1.07
CA ALA A 222 7.80 4.38 1.21
C ALA A 222 9.26 3.94 1.42
N GLU A 223 10.19 4.45 0.62
CA GLU A 223 11.64 4.20 0.76
C GLU A 223 12.18 4.76 2.09
N THR A 224 11.73 5.94 2.50
CA THR A 224 12.12 6.54 3.78
C THR A 224 11.72 5.67 4.96
N ILE A 225 10.48 5.14 4.97
CA ILE A 225 9.98 4.23 6.00
C ILE A 225 10.77 2.92 5.96
N MET A 226 10.95 2.33 4.79
CA MET A 226 11.69 1.08 4.62
C MET A 226 13.08 1.17 5.25
N LYS A 227 13.82 2.25 4.99
CA LYS A 227 15.16 2.47 5.54
C LYS A 227 15.13 2.79 7.04
N ALA A 228 14.25 3.70 7.47
CA ALA A 228 14.20 4.13 8.87
C ALA A 228 13.75 3.02 9.82
N GLU A 229 12.84 2.18 9.38
CA GLU A 229 12.30 1.06 10.15
C GLU A 229 13.07 -0.25 9.93
N ASN A 230 14.10 -0.24 9.05
CA ASN A 230 14.92 -1.38 8.71
C ASN A 230 14.08 -2.60 8.25
N LEU A 231 13.06 -2.33 7.40
CA LEU A 231 12.13 -3.37 6.94
C LEU A 231 12.87 -4.45 6.16
N GLY A 232 12.48 -5.69 6.40
CA GLY A 232 13.11 -6.87 5.79
C GLY A 232 14.45 -7.30 6.42
N ASN A 233 14.95 -6.57 7.45
CA ASN A 233 16.24 -6.87 8.07
C ASN A 233 16.14 -7.15 9.58
N ASN A 234 14.96 -7.44 10.09
CA ASN A 234 14.72 -7.71 11.53
C ASN A 234 14.60 -9.21 11.87
N GLY A 235 14.90 -10.09 10.91
CA GLY A 235 14.81 -11.55 11.09
C GLY A 235 13.39 -12.12 10.97
N THR A 236 12.43 -11.28 10.57
CA THR A 236 11.02 -11.65 10.36
C THR A 236 10.56 -11.03 9.05
N THR A 237 9.63 -11.67 8.36
CA THR A 237 8.99 -11.05 7.17
C THR A 237 8.24 -9.80 7.59
N ASP A 238 8.53 -8.67 6.97
CA ASP A 238 7.80 -7.41 7.13
C ASP A 238 6.90 -7.14 5.92
N MET A 239 6.00 -6.16 6.04
CA MET A 239 5.10 -5.77 4.95
C MET A 239 5.01 -4.24 4.80
N LEU A 240 5.10 -3.78 3.56
CA LEU A 240 4.93 -2.39 3.18
C LEU A 240 3.82 -2.26 2.14
N CYS A 241 2.73 -1.57 2.50
CA CYS A 241 1.59 -1.32 1.64
C CYS A 241 1.70 0.08 1.04
N VAL A 242 1.86 0.18 -0.27
CA VAL A 242 2.00 1.46 -1.00
C VAL A 242 0.84 1.61 -1.96
N SER A 243 0.15 2.74 -1.95
CA SER A 243 -0.91 3.02 -2.92
C SER A 243 -0.66 4.33 -3.66
N ILE A 244 -0.66 4.23 -4.99
CA ILE A 244 -0.46 5.34 -5.92
C ILE A 244 -1.82 5.95 -6.25
N SER A 245 -2.11 7.12 -5.68
CA SER A 245 -3.41 7.78 -5.79
C SER A 245 -3.51 8.77 -6.97
N SER A 246 -2.37 9.19 -7.54
CA SER A 246 -2.35 10.23 -8.58
C SER A 246 -2.89 9.73 -9.91
N THR A 247 -2.77 8.46 -10.21
CA THR A 247 -3.35 7.81 -11.40
C THR A 247 -4.87 7.96 -11.45
N ASP A 248 -5.54 7.77 -10.31
CA ASP A 248 -6.98 7.95 -10.15
C ASP A 248 -7.38 9.44 -10.21
N ALA A 249 -6.74 10.29 -9.41
CA ALA A 249 -7.13 11.68 -9.28
C ALA A 249 -6.97 12.48 -10.59
N ILE A 250 -5.89 12.23 -11.33
CA ILE A 250 -5.64 12.85 -12.65
C ILE A 250 -6.67 12.34 -13.66
N SER A 251 -6.96 11.04 -13.69
CA SER A 251 -7.95 10.46 -14.59
C SER A 251 -9.35 11.03 -14.35
N HIS A 252 -9.75 11.22 -13.10
CA HIS A 252 -11.02 11.87 -12.75
C HIS A 252 -11.10 13.32 -13.18
N THR A 253 -10.00 14.08 -13.03
CA THR A 253 -9.96 15.51 -13.36
C THR A 253 -9.98 15.75 -14.87
N THR A 254 -9.32 14.89 -15.63
CA THR A 254 -9.16 15.05 -17.09
C THR A 254 -10.24 14.34 -17.89
N GLY A 255 -11.07 13.51 -17.23
CA GLY A 255 -12.10 12.70 -17.92
C GLY A 255 -11.52 11.61 -18.83
N THR A 256 -10.25 11.30 -18.68
CA THR A 256 -9.49 10.41 -19.59
C THR A 256 -9.68 8.92 -19.30
N TRP A 257 -10.57 8.56 -18.40
CA TRP A 257 -10.92 7.17 -18.13
C TRP A 257 -11.57 6.45 -19.32
N LEU A 258 -12.13 7.19 -20.29
CA LEU A 258 -12.64 6.63 -21.55
C LEU A 258 -11.54 6.54 -22.61
N SER A 259 -10.69 7.57 -22.71
CA SER A 259 -9.61 7.64 -23.70
C SER A 259 -8.40 8.29 -23.05
N PRO A 260 -7.26 7.58 -22.96
CA PRO A 260 -6.07 8.10 -22.29
C PRO A 260 -5.60 9.41 -22.96
N GLY A 261 -5.50 10.48 -22.15
CA GLY A 261 -4.99 11.77 -22.56
C GLY A 261 -3.51 11.93 -22.22
N LYS A 262 -2.97 13.11 -22.55
CA LYS A 262 -1.57 13.45 -22.30
C LYS A 262 -1.23 13.41 -20.79
N GLU A 263 -2.12 13.85 -19.96
CA GLU A 263 -1.96 13.88 -18.50
C GLU A 263 -1.90 12.47 -17.91
N ASN A 264 -2.69 11.53 -18.45
CA ASN A 264 -2.59 10.11 -18.10
C ASN A 264 -1.26 9.53 -18.50
N GLU A 265 -0.81 9.81 -19.73
CA GLU A 265 0.50 9.36 -20.20
C GLU A 265 1.61 9.84 -19.26
N GLU A 266 1.61 11.12 -18.89
CA GLU A 266 2.62 11.71 -18.03
C GLU A 266 2.66 11.04 -16.64
N VAL A 267 1.51 10.78 -16.03
CA VAL A 267 1.48 10.13 -14.71
C VAL A 267 1.92 8.67 -14.79
N PHE A 268 1.56 7.92 -15.85
CA PHE A 268 1.98 6.53 -16.00
C PHE A 268 3.46 6.39 -16.35
N LEU A 269 4.04 7.30 -17.14
CA LEU A 269 5.49 7.33 -17.39
C LEU A 269 6.28 7.77 -16.14
N THR A 270 5.71 8.65 -15.32
CA THR A 270 6.27 8.98 -14.01
C THR A 270 6.26 7.77 -13.08
N LEU A 271 5.15 7.04 -13.04
CA LEU A 271 5.01 5.82 -12.29
C LEU A 271 6.03 4.76 -12.70
N ASP A 272 6.20 4.52 -14.00
CA ASP A 272 7.18 3.56 -14.52
C ASP A 272 8.61 3.90 -14.09
N ARG A 273 9.00 5.15 -14.27
CA ARG A 273 10.32 5.64 -13.85
C ARG A 273 10.56 5.49 -12.35
N ASP A 274 9.56 5.80 -11.54
CA ASP A 274 9.69 5.80 -10.09
C ASP A 274 9.57 4.37 -9.52
N LEU A 275 8.83 3.47 -10.17
CA LEU A 275 8.87 2.03 -9.90
C LEU A 275 10.27 1.47 -10.08
N LYS A 276 10.95 1.79 -11.20
CA LYS A 276 12.33 1.36 -11.43
C LYS A 276 13.23 1.76 -10.26
N LYS A 277 13.20 3.04 -9.86
CA LYS A 277 14.01 3.53 -8.74
C LYS A 277 13.69 2.84 -7.43
N PHE A 278 12.41 2.60 -7.17
CA PHE A 278 11.97 1.92 -5.98
C PHE A 278 12.45 0.45 -5.95
N PHE A 279 12.39 -0.25 -7.08
CA PHE A 279 12.93 -1.62 -7.19
C PHE A 279 14.46 -1.70 -7.03
N GLU A 280 15.18 -0.64 -7.41
CA GLU A 280 16.63 -0.53 -7.18
C GLU A 280 16.96 -0.27 -5.70
N ALA A 281 16.01 0.25 -4.92
CA ALA A 281 16.15 0.53 -3.49
C ALA A 281 15.77 -0.63 -2.58
N LEU A 282 15.03 -1.63 -3.11
CA LEU A 282 14.66 -2.88 -2.43
C LEU A 282 15.82 -3.86 -2.37
#